data_1b7ee0408e6fbe732762598522421d0e
#
_entry.id   1b7ee0408e6fbe732762598522421d0e
#
_cell.length_a   1.000
_cell.length_b   1.000
_cell.length_c   1.000
_cell.angle_alpha   90.00
_cell.angle_beta   90.00
_cell.angle_gamma   90.00
#
_symmetry.space_group_name_H-M   'P 1'
#
loop_
_entity.id
_entity.type
_entity.pdbx_description
1 polymer ?
#
loop_
_entity_poly.entity_id
_entity_poly.type
_entity_poly.pdbx_seq_one_letter_code
_entity_poly.pdbx_strand_id
1 'polypeptide(L)'
;LTETTELSITSVAVGSVYLTLQNIFSTLIGVLGYAYMARAITQEEMGVIAGVIMLCSFIQTGVDLGMCSSMAKFISEDIGRGLDYSKRMISALTLRLALILIVASQIAIFSTYVSEALFKTPAYSEVLTLASIDIIFLSMSSLLNSVLWGLGRLKKMAIYGTSSTIIRWTAITLFLFNGYRLIGIMYGWLISDSTLLIILAMSTLKHINFSRNTMNESVKLLPSMLRFSLPIYFGSIVSLLYSWYDKALILLFLPIQQLGMYDVAYKAFSVFVTIASSLGSSLLPYYGVMYGKNDHKAISEGVRRASRYMMLAIFPLASGLATVAKPVITLFAGVQYSEAWIVLAILSAFGLVYGILPSFSSLLLVYGKTKTMLLLDVTSVIVSLAFLPLLWQLNLIGLAIMRGLTLIISFTLSYHYTSKIVKMNIDRKVALKVLISSITMALVVWTLQQTLRNNLLLPLYVIAGGIIYLALVRALKCLGKEDAQLIKAIIGERVAKIAMKILNI
;
A
#
# COMPACT_ATOMS: atom_id res chain seq x y z
N LEU A 1 21.73 -19.14 23.87
CA LEU A 1 22.07 -17.80 24.42
C LEU A 1 23.28 -17.14 23.73
N THR A 2 23.55 -17.43 22.44
CA THR A 2 24.76 -16.91 21.77
C THR A 2 24.45 -16.44 20.34
N GLU A 3 23.51 -15.53 20.19
CA GLU A 3 23.36 -14.60 19.04
C GLU A 3 22.42 -13.46 19.45
N THR A 4 22.70 -12.81 20.56
CA THR A 4 22.24 -11.45 20.81
C THR A 4 23.08 -10.54 19.91
N THR A 5 22.73 -10.45 18.62
CA THR A 5 23.13 -9.34 17.81
C THR A 5 22.62 -8.10 18.55
N GLU A 6 23.53 -7.35 19.19
CA GLU A 6 23.21 -6.06 19.80
C GLU A 6 22.39 -5.27 18.77
N LEU A 7 21.20 -4.82 19.19
CA LEU A 7 20.35 -3.92 18.42
C LEU A 7 21.10 -2.60 18.24
N SER A 8 22.08 -2.59 17.34
CA SER A 8 22.83 -1.37 17.00
C SER A 8 22.04 -0.56 15.98
N ILE A 9 22.17 0.75 16.04
CA ILE A 9 21.59 1.67 15.05
C ILE A 9 21.99 1.24 13.62
N THR A 10 23.23 0.73 13.46
CA THR A 10 23.73 0.22 12.19
C THR A 10 22.97 -1.01 11.70
N SER A 11 22.64 -1.97 12.57
CA SER A 11 21.89 -3.17 12.19
C SER A 11 20.46 -2.83 11.79
N VAL A 12 19.83 -1.85 12.43
CA VAL A 12 18.50 -1.35 12.07
C VAL A 12 18.54 -0.62 10.72
N ALA A 13 19.54 0.24 10.49
CA ALA A 13 19.70 0.95 9.22
C ALA A 13 19.90 -0.02 8.05
N VAL A 14 20.80 -1.00 8.19
CA VAL A 14 21.01 -2.05 7.19
C VAL A 14 19.74 -2.87 6.97
N GLY A 15 19.05 -3.25 8.05
CA GLY A 15 17.77 -3.98 7.98
C GLY A 15 16.69 -3.20 7.22
N SER A 16 16.61 -1.89 7.41
CA SER A 16 15.66 -1.03 6.68
C SER A 16 15.94 -0.99 5.18
N VAL A 17 17.22 -0.99 4.77
CA VAL A 17 17.59 -1.11 3.35
C VAL A 17 17.10 -2.43 2.76
N TYR A 18 17.29 -3.56 3.48
CA TYR A 18 16.78 -4.86 3.01
C TYR A 18 15.25 -4.87 2.87
N LEU A 19 14.50 -4.27 3.80
CA LEU A 19 13.05 -4.16 3.70
C LEU A 19 12.61 -3.27 2.52
N THR A 20 13.35 -2.20 2.26
CA THR A 20 13.09 -1.34 1.09
C THR A 20 13.32 -2.10 -0.22
N LEU A 21 14.43 -2.82 -0.33
CA LEU A 21 14.71 -3.69 -1.49
C LEU A 21 13.62 -4.77 -1.64
N GLN A 22 13.25 -5.44 -0.56
CA GLN A 22 12.14 -6.39 -0.58
C GLN A 22 10.86 -5.77 -1.15
N ASN A 23 10.46 -4.59 -0.67
CA ASN A 23 9.25 -3.92 -1.14
C ASN A 23 9.31 -3.63 -2.64
N ILE A 24 10.46 -3.16 -3.15
CA ILE A 24 10.67 -2.90 -4.57
C ILE A 24 10.55 -4.21 -5.39
N PHE A 25 11.30 -5.25 -5.01
CA PHE A 25 11.27 -6.54 -5.72
C PHE A 25 9.89 -7.19 -5.65
N SER A 26 9.26 -7.22 -4.47
CA SER A 26 7.92 -7.79 -4.31
C SER A 26 6.88 -7.03 -5.12
N THR A 27 6.99 -5.69 -5.22
CA THR A 27 6.10 -4.89 -6.05
C THR A 27 6.29 -5.21 -7.53
N LEU A 28 7.53 -5.29 -8.01
CA LEU A 28 7.81 -5.60 -9.42
C LEU A 28 7.31 -7.00 -9.80
N ILE A 29 7.64 -8.01 -9.00
CA ILE A 29 7.17 -9.38 -9.21
C ILE A 29 5.63 -9.42 -9.13
N GLY A 30 5.05 -8.73 -8.14
CA GLY A 30 3.60 -8.65 -7.95
C GLY A 30 2.88 -7.99 -9.11
N VAL A 31 3.43 -6.94 -9.70
CA VAL A 31 2.86 -6.26 -10.88
C VAL A 31 2.88 -7.20 -12.09
N LEU A 32 4.00 -7.87 -12.36
CA LEU A 32 4.13 -8.82 -13.49
C LEU A 32 3.20 -10.03 -13.30
N GLY A 33 3.20 -10.62 -12.10
CA GLY A 33 2.34 -11.76 -11.79
C GLY A 33 0.86 -11.41 -11.88
N TYR A 34 0.46 -10.23 -11.36
CA TYR A 34 -0.90 -9.74 -11.45
C TYR A 34 -1.33 -9.48 -12.92
N ALA A 35 -0.43 -8.93 -13.73
CA ALA A 35 -0.69 -8.71 -15.16
C ALA A 35 -0.93 -10.02 -15.90
N TYR A 36 -0.15 -11.06 -15.61
CA TYR A 36 -0.36 -12.40 -16.15
C TYR A 36 -1.69 -12.99 -15.68
N MET A 37 -1.97 -12.92 -14.37
CA MET A 37 -3.22 -13.40 -13.77
C MET A 37 -4.44 -12.73 -14.41
N ALA A 38 -4.43 -11.40 -14.56
CA ALA A 38 -5.53 -10.65 -15.17
C ALA A 38 -5.82 -11.08 -16.60
N ARG A 39 -4.80 -11.51 -17.37
CA ARG A 39 -4.98 -12.01 -18.72
C ARG A 39 -5.47 -13.46 -18.79
N ALA A 40 -5.19 -14.25 -17.74
CA ALA A 40 -5.51 -15.67 -17.69
C ALA A 40 -6.93 -15.97 -17.19
N ILE A 41 -7.56 -15.02 -16.46
CA ILE A 41 -8.89 -15.20 -15.87
C ILE A 41 -9.87 -14.14 -16.38
N THR A 42 -11.18 -14.38 -16.19
CA THR A 42 -12.23 -13.46 -16.60
C THR A 42 -12.36 -12.26 -15.65
N GLN A 43 -13.11 -11.23 -16.09
CA GLN A 43 -13.44 -10.09 -15.23
C GLN A 43 -14.21 -10.51 -13.98
N GLU A 44 -15.11 -11.48 -14.12
CA GLU A 44 -15.88 -12.02 -13.00
C GLU A 44 -14.97 -12.71 -11.98
N GLU A 45 -14.10 -13.61 -12.44
CA GLU A 45 -13.13 -14.28 -11.58
C GLU A 45 -12.17 -13.31 -10.90
N MET A 46 -11.76 -12.24 -11.60
CA MET A 46 -10.97 -11.18 -11.00
C MET A 46 -11.75 -10.44 -9.90
N GLY A 47 -13.04 -10.22 -10.13
CA GLY A 47 -13.94 -9.63 -9.13
C GLY A 47 -14.06 -10.52 -7.89
N VAL A 48 -14.19 -11.84 -8.07
CA VAL A 48 -14.19 -12.81 -6.97
C VAL A 48 -12.90 -12.76 -6.17
N ILE A 49 -11.74 -12.76 -6.84
CA ILE A 49 -10.43 -12.63 -6.17
C ILE A 49 -10.35 -11.33 -5.37
N ALA A 50 -10.78 -10.21 -5.95
CA ALA A 50 -10.79 -8.92 -5.26
C ALA A 50 -11.71 -8.94 -4.01
N GLY A 51 -12.88 -9.58 -4.12
CA GLY A 51 -13.80 -9.78 -3.01
C GLY A 51 -13.24 -10.68 -1.92
N VAL A 52 -12.56 -11.77 -2.29
CA VAL A 52 -11.88 -12.67 -1.33
C VAL A 52 -10.75 -11.94 -0.61
N ILE A 53 -9.91 -11.17 -1.32
CA ILE A 53 -8.85 -10.36 -0.70
C ILE A 53 -9.44 -9.35 0.29
N MET A 54 -10.55 -8.71 -0.08
CA MET A 54 -11.26 -7.79 0.80
C MET A 54 -11.75 -8.52 2.05
N LEU A 55 -12.45 -9.64 1.92
CA LEU A 55 -12.94 -10.46 3.03
C LEU A 55 -11.78 -10.88 3.95
N CYS A 56 -10.70 -11.42 3.38
CA CYS A 56 -9.50 -11.80 4.14
C CYS A 56 -8.89 -10.62 4.89
N SER A 57 -8.89 -9.41 4.30
CA SER A 57 -8.38 -8.20 4.96
C SER A 57 -9.23 -7.79 6.16
N PHE A 58 -10.57 -7.90 6.05
CA PHE A 58 -11.49 -7.64 7.16
C PHE A 58 -11.31 -8.65 8.30
N ILE A 59 -11.23 -9.94 7.97
CA ILE A 59 -11.01 -11.01 8.95
C ILE A 59 -9.66 -10.84 9.63
N GLN A 60 -8.60 -10.62 8.85
CA GLN A 60 -7.24 -10.41 9.35
C GLN A 60 -7.19 -9.28 10.36
N THR A 61 -7.79 -8.13 10.03
CA THR A 61 -7.86 -6.98 10.94
C THR A 61 -8.72 -7.29 12.16
N GLY A 62 -9.88 -7.94 11.97
CA GLY A 62 -10.79 -8.32 13.06
C GLY A 62 -10.15 -9.24 14.09
N VAL A 63 -9.39 -10.24 13.61
CA VAL A 63 -8.71 -11.22 14.48
C VAL A 63 -7.41 -10.67 15.06
N ASP A 64 -6.79 -9.65 14.42
CA ASP A 64 -5.53 -9.07 14.90
C ASP A 64 -5.66 -8.41 16.27
N LEU A 65 -6.76 -7.74 16.56
CA LEU A 65 -6.96 -6.98 17.79
C LEU A 65 -5.77 -6.04 18.13
N GLY A 66 -4.98 -5.62 17.13
CA GLY A 66 -3.78 -4.81 17.29
C GLY A 66 -2.58 -5.57 17.87
N MET A 67 -2.65 -6.91 17.94
CA MET A 67 -1.63 -7.75 18.60
C MET A 67 -0.30 -7.75 17.86
N CYS A 68 -0.27 -7.60 16.54
CA CYS A 68 0.99 -7.53 15.79
C CYS A 68 1.86 -6.36 16.26
N SER A 69 1.27 -5.18 16.43
CA SER A 69 1.99 -3.98 16.92
C SER A 69 2.40 -4.11 18.39
N SER A 70 1.51 -4.66 19.24
CA SER A 70 1.81 -4.87 20.65
C SER A 70 2.91 -5.91 20.86
N MET A 71 2.91 -6.98 20.05
CA MET A 71 3.92 -8.02 20.09
C MET A 71 5.31 -7.47 19.76
N ALA A 72 5.45 -6.72 18.66
CA ALA A 72 6.72 -6.11 18.31
C ALA A 72 7.28 -5.22 19.43
N LYS A 73 6.42 -4.39 20.05
CA LYS A 73 6.79 -3.52 21.17
C LYS A 73 7.23 -4.33 22.40
N PHE A 74 6.39 -5.26 22.87
CA PHE A 74 6.65 -5.95 24.11
C PHE A 74 7.86 -6.91 24.03
N ILE A 75 8.09 -7.54 22.88
CA ILE A 75 9.31 -8.33 22.66
C ILE A 75 10.55 -7.46 22.75
N SER A 76 10.54 -6.27 22.10
CA SER A 76 11.67 -5.35 22.18
C SER A 76 11.92 -4.87 23.62
N GLU A 77 10.87 -4.60 24.40
CA GLU A 77 10.98 -4.20 25.81
C GLU A 77 11.53 -5.35 26.68
N ASP A 78 11.03 -6.57 26.49
CA ASP A 78 11.47 -7.74 27.27
C ASP A 78 12.95 -8.03 27.01
N ILE A 79 13.39 -7.95 25.75
CA ILE A 79 14.81 -8.09 25.40
C ILE A 79 15.66 -7.00 26.07
N GLY A 80 15.22 -5.75 26.02
CA GLY A 80 15.94 -4.64 26.64
C GLY A 80 16.04 -4.76 28.18
N ARG A 81 15.09 -5.47 28.79
CA ARG A 81 15.07 -5.75 30.23
C ARG A 81 15.71 -7.07 30.60
N GLY A 82 16.18 -7.87 29.64
CA GLY A 82 16.71 -9.21 29.86
C GLY A 82 15.65 -10.24 30.31
N LEU A 83 14.36 -9.98 29.99
CA LEU A 83 13.25 -10.86 30.37
C LEU A 83 12.94 -11.87 29.26
N ASP A 84 12.35 -13.00 29.62
CA ASP A 84 11.89 -14.01 28.67
C ASP A 84 10.56 -13.58 28.02
N TYR A 85 10.59 -13.33 26.71
CA TYR A 85 9.43 -12.97 25.92
C TYR A 85 8.53 -14.15 25.53
N SER A 86 8.93 -15.41 25.84
CA SER A 86 8.20 -16.63 25.48
C SER A 86 6.76 -16.60 25.98
N LYS A 87 6.52 -16.13 27.21
CA LYS A 87 5.18 -16.05 27.81
C LYS A 87 4.23 -15.15 27.00
N ARG A 88 4.70 -13.98 26.58
CA ARG A 88 3.90 -13.05 25.78
C ARG A 88 3.65 -13.58 24.37
N MET A 89 4.66 -14.22 23.78
CA MET A 89 4.52 -14.83 22.47
C MET A 89 3.51 -15.98 22.48
N ILE A 90 3.56 -16.89 23.46
CA ILE A 90 2.58 -17.97 23.61
C ILE A 90 1.18 -17.40 23.83
N SER A 91 1.05 -16.37 24.67
CA SER A 91 -0.21 -15.67 24.94
C SER A 91 -0.88 -15.16 23.66
N ALA A 92 -0.10 -14.48 22.81
CA ALA A 92 -0.61 -13.92 21.55
C ALA A 92 -0.91 -15.03 20.52
N LEU A 93 -0.03 -16.03 20.39
CA LEU A 93 -0.22 -17.16 19.48
C LEU A 93 -1.49 -17.95 19.80
N THR A 94 -1.72 -18.27 21.08
CA THR A 94 -2.88 -19.06 21.51
C THR A 94 -4.19 -18.31 21.28
N LEU A 95 -4.26 -17.02 21.65
CA LEU A 95 -5.46 -16.21 21.39
C LEU A 95 -5.71 -16.06 19.89
N ARG A 96 -4.67 -15.72 19.12
CA ARG A 96 -4.76 -15.53 17.68
C ARG A 96 -5.22 -16.81 16.98
N LEU A 97 -4.62 -17.96 17.35
CA LEU A 97 -4.97 -19.26 16.79
C LEU A 97 -6.43 -19.62 17.10
N ALA A 98 -6.87 -19.43 18.35
CA ALA A 98 -8.24 -19.70 18.74
C ALA A 98 -9.23 -18.84 17.94
N LEU A 99 -8.99 -17.53 17.84
CA LEU A 99 -9.88 -16.62 17.11
C LEU A 99 -9.92 -16.95 15.62
N ILE A 100 -8.76 -17.18 14.98
CA ILE A 100 -8.73 -17.45 13.53
C ILE A 100 -9.35 -18.81 13.19
N LEU A 101 -9.18 -19.83 14.01
CA LEU A 101 -9.80 -21.14 13.82
C LEU A 101 -11.33 -21.04 13.92
N ILE A 102 -11.86 -20.27 14.89
CA ILE A 102 -13.31 -20.04 15.01
C ILE A 102 -13.84 -19.35 13.74
N VAL A 103 -13.22 -18.26 13.30
CA VAL A 103 -13.68 -17.50 12.15
C VAL A 103 -13.51 -18.29 10.86
N ALA A 104 -12.37 -18.96 10.66
CA ALA A 104 -12.11 -19.77 9.47
C ALA A 104 -13.07 -20.96 9.37
N SER A 105 -13.35 -21.66 10.48
CA SER A 105 -14.33 -22.75 10.49
C SER A 105 -15.74 -22.27 10.18
N GLN A 106 -16.16 -21.11 10.67
CA GLN A 106 -17.47 -20.53 10.31
C GLN A 106 -17.55 -20.22 8.81
N ILE A 107 -16.50 -19.64 8.23
CA ILE A 107 -16.48 -19.35 6.79
C ILE A 107 -16.50 -20.64 5.98
N ALA A 108 -15.75 -21.66 6.37
CA ALA A 108 -15.74 -22.96 5.68
C ALA A 108 -17.11 -23.63 5.73
N ILE A 109 -17.75 -23.68 6.91
CA ILE A 109 -19.06 -24.30 7.10
C ILE A 109 -20.16 -23.54 6.34
N PHE A 110 -20.13 -22.21 6.38
CA PHE A 110 -21.12 -21.35 5.75
C PHE A 110 -20.66 -20.80 4.39
N SER A 111 -19.66 -21.42 3.75
CA SER A 111 -19.07 -20.93 2.50
C SER A 111 -20.09 -20.67 1.39
N THR A 112 -21.10 -21.53 1.26
CA THR A 112 -22.19 -21.36 0.29
C THR A 112 -23.00 -20.10 0.56
N TYR A 113 -23.41 -19.87 1.81
CA TYR A 113 -24.16 -18.66 2.19
C TYR A 113 -23.30 -17.39 2.05
N VAL A 114 -22.03 -17.47 2.43
CA VAL A 114 -21.08 -16.33 2.26
C VAL A 114 -20.87 -16.03 0.78
N SER A 115 -20.77 -17.07 -0.07
CA SER A 115 -20.64 -16.91 -1.52
C SER A 115 -21.90 -16.24 -2.11
N GLU A 116 -23.08 -16.68 -1.70
CA GLU A 116 -24.33 -16.10 -2.17
C GLU A 116 -24.52 -14.66 -1.68
N ALA A 117 -24.16 -14.38 -0.44
CA ALA A 117 -24.23 -13.02 0.12
C ALA A 117 -23.28 -12.04 -0.57
N LEU A 118 -22.03 -12.45 -0.83
CA LEU A 118 -21.00 -11.60 -1.40
C LEU A 118 -21.07 -11.52 -2.93
N PHE A 119 -21.22 -12.68 -3.59
CA PHE A 119 -21.07 -12.81 -5.04
C PHE A 119 -22.41 -13.04 -5.76
N LYS A 120 -23.52 -13.10 -5.01
CA LYS A 120 -24.87 -13.36 -5.52
C LYS A 120 -25.04 -14.74 -6.21
N THR A 121 -24.13 -15.67 -5.92
CA THR A 121 -24.13 -17.04 -6.44
C THR A 121 -23.40 -17.98 -5.47
N PRO A 122 -23.85 -19.23 -5.30
CA PRO A 122 -23.15 -20.24 -4.50
C PRO A 122 -21.90 -20.82 -5.19
N ALA A 123 -21.67 -20.51 -6.47
CA ALA A 123 -20.64 -21.14 -7.30
C ALA A 123 -19.20 -20.98 -6.78
N TYR A 124 -18.94 -19.99 -5.95
CA TYR A 124 -17.59 -19.70 -5.43
C TYR A 124 -17.37 -20.18 -3.99
N SER A 125 -18.23 -21.08 -3.48
CA SER A 125 -18.12 -21.67 -2.14
C SER A 125 -16.79 -22.40 -1.92
N GLU A 126 -16.30 -23.14 -2.94
CA GLU A 126 -15.00 -23.81 -2.87
C GLU A 126 -13.84 -22.83 -2.72
N VAL A 127 -13.88 -21.73 -3.46
CA VAL A 127 -12.89 -20.64 -3.35
C VAL A 127 -12.84 -20.06 -1.94
N LEU A 128 -14.03 -19.83 -1.32
CA LEU A 128 -14.13 -19.33 0.05
C LEU A 128 -13.66 -20.36 1.09
N THR A 129 -13.89 -21.65 0.84
CA THR A 129 -13.38 -22.72 1.70
C THR A 129 -11.85 -22.77 1.66
N LEU A 130 -11.25 -22.68 0.47
CA LEU A 130 -9.79 -22.61 0.35
C LEU A 130 -9.23 -21.33 0.97
N ALA A 131 -9.89 -20.19 0.77
CA ALA A 131 -9.51 -18.92 1.41
C ALA A 131 -9.60 -18.97 2.94
N SER A 132 -10.57 -19.74 3.50
CA SER A 132 -10.69 -19.93 4.94
C SER A 132 -9.52 -20.71 5.55
N ILE A 133 -8.92 -21.64 4.78
CA ILE A 133 -7.70 -22.33 5.18
C ILE A 133 -6.49 -21.39 5.06
N ASP A 134 -6.41 -20.65 3.96
CA ASP A 134 -5.29 -19.74 3.68
C ASP A 134 -5.19 -18.63 4.73
N ILE A 135 -6.31 -18.08 5.18
CA ILE A 135 -6.33 -17.00 6.17
C ILE A 135 -5.75 -17.43 7.52
N ILE A 136 -5.77 -18.73 7.87
CA ILE A 136 -5.12 -19.28 9.06
C ILE A 136 -3.60 -19.10 8.91
N PHE A 137 -3.05 -19.51 7.76
CA PHE A 137 -1.62 -19.41 7.49
C PHE A 137 -1.17 -17.95 7.45
N LEU A 138 -1.93 -17.10 6.73
CA LEU A 138 -1.67 -15.67 6.63
C LEU A 138 -1.70 -14.99 8.00
N SER A 139 -2.72 -15.30 8.83
CA SER A 139 -2.90 -14.72 10.15
C SER A 139 -1.75 -15.08 11.10
N MET A 140 -1.37 -16.33 11.15
CA MET A 140 -0.27 -16.80 11.98
C MET A 140 1.08 -16.27 11.50
N SER A 141 1.29 -16.23 10.18
CA SER A 141 2.50 -15.66 9.57
C SER A 141 2.66 -14.17 9.92
N SER A 142 1.58 -13.39 9.90
CA SER A 142 1.66 -11.96 10.24
C SER A 142 2.09 -11.73 11.70
N LEU A 143 1.58 -12.55 12.63
CA LEU A 143 1.97 -12.48 14.04
C LEU A 143 3.43 -12.90 14.25
N LEU A 144 3.88 -14.00 13.63
CA LEU A 144 5.28 -14.44 13.72
C LEU A 144 6.24 -13.45 13.06
N ASN A 145 5.81 -12.78 11.99
CA ASN A 145 6.58 -11.71 11.35
C ASN A 145 6.76 -10.51 12.31
N SER A 146 5.73 -10.16 13.10
CA SER A 146 5.84 -9.11 14.12
C SER A 146 6.80 -9.48 15.27
N VAL A 147 6.94 -10.78 15.56
CA VAL A 147 7.99 -11.28 16.49
C VAL A 147 9.38 -10.98 15.92
N LEU A 148 9.64 -11.30 14.65
CA LEU A 148 10.92 -10.97 14.01
C LEU A 148 11.20 -9.46 14.01
N TRP A 149 10.15 -8.65 13.86
CA TRP A 149 10.27 -7.20 13.99
C TRP A 149 10.73 -6.79 15.39
N GLY A 150 10.05 -7.30 16.43
CA GLY A 150 10.42 -7.06 17.83
C GLY A 150 11.83 -7.52 18.18
N LEU A 151 12.30 -8.61 17.53
CA LEU A 151 13.68 -9.12 17.64
C LEU A 151 14.71 -8.30 16.83
N GLY A 152 14.30 -7.29 16.05
CA GLY A 152 15.17 -6.52 15.16
C GLY A 152 15.73 -7.31 13.97
N ARG A 153 15.18 -8.49 13.66
CA ARG A 153 15.67 -9.37 12.59
C ARG A 153 15.12 -8.98 11.21
N LEU A 154 15.23 -7.69 10.87
CA LEU A 154 14.65 -7.09 9.65
C LEU A 154 15.16 -7.73 8.35
N LYS A 155 16.45 -8.12 8.31
CA LYS A 155 17.02 -8.83 7.16
C LYS A 155 16.32 -10.18 6.90
N LYS A 156 16.00 -10.94 7.96
CA LYS A 156 15.27 -12.22 7.83
C LYS A 156 13.85 -11.99 7.31
N MET A 157 13.16 -10.96 7.83
CA MET A 157 11.84 -10.56 7.33
C MET A 157 11.87 -10.26 5.84
N ALA A 158 12.86 -9.50 5.38
CA ALA A 158 13.03 -9.15 3.98
C ALA A 158 13.25 -10.40 3.10
N ILE A 159 14.13 -11.30 3.50
CA ILE A 159 14.41 -12.53 2.75
C ILE A 159 13.16 -13.41 2.68
N TYR A 160 12.50 -13.66 3.82
CA TYR A 160 11.33 -14.55 3.89
C TYR A 160 10.13 -13.96 3.09
N GLY A 161 9.91 -12.65 3.20
CA GLY A 161 8.87 -11.95 2.45
C GLY A 161 9.11 -11.98 0.93
N THR A 162 10.36 -11.78 0.48
CA THR A 162 10.71 -11.89 -0.94
C THR A 162 10.53 -13.32 -1.44
N SER A 163 11.01 -14.32 -0.68
CA SER A 163 10.86 -15.74 -1.04
C SER A 163 9.38 -16.13 -1.15
N SER A 164 8.55 -15.72 -0.18
CA SER A 164 7.11 -15.95 -0.24
C SER A 164 6.47 -15.33 -1.48
N THR A 165 6.84 -14.10 -1.84
CA THR A 165 6.33 -13.44 -3.04
C THR A 165 6.71 -14.19 -4.32
N ILE A 166 7.95 -14.67 -4.42
CA ILE A 166 8.42 -15.47 -5.56
C ILE A 166 7.63 -16.79 -5.64
N ILE A 167 7.53 -17.51 -4.53
CA ILE A 167 6.79 -18.79 -4.45
C ILE A 167 5.33 -18.57 -4.85
N ARG A 168 4.67 -17.54 -4.33
CA ARG A 168 3.28 -17.20 -4.63
C ARG A 168 3.05 -17.01 -6.12
N TRP A 169 3.79 -16.12 -6.75
CA TRP A 169 3.58 -15.82 -8.17
C TRP A 169 4.04 -16.94 -9.09
N THR A 170 5.08 -17.67 -8.73
CA THR A 170 5.49 -18.87 -9.47
C THR A 170 4.41 -19.95 -9.41
N ALA A 171 3.88 -20.25 -8.22
CA ALA A 171 2.83 -21.25 -8.05
C ALA A 171 1.55 -20.83 -8.79
N ILE A 172 1.08 -19.57 -8.62
CA ILE A 172 -0.08 -19.05 -9.35
C ILE A 172 0.11 -19.20 -10.85
N THR A 173 1.27 -18.79 -11.39
CA THR A 173 1.56 -18.88 -12.83
C THR A 173 1.53 -20.31 -13.32
N LEU A 174 2.13 -21.26 -12.58
CA LEU A 174 2.13 -22.68 -12.92
C LEU A 174 0.70 -23.26 -12.93
N PHE A 175 -0.11 -22.97 -11.91
CA PHE A 175 -1.49 -23.47 -11.87
C PHE A 175 -2.36 -22.85 -12.97
N LEU A 176 -2.22 -21.55 -13.24
CA LEU A 176 -2.95 -20.89 -14.32
C LEU A 176 -2.53 -21.45 -15.69
N PHE A 177 -1.24 -21.72 -15.90
CA PHE A 177 -0.74 -22.34 -17.13
C PHE A 177 -1.32 -23.76 -17.35
N ASN A 178 -1.57 -24.50 -16.26
CA ASN A 178 -2.22 -25.81 -16.30
C ASN A 178 -3.77 -25.73 -16.32
N GLY A 179 -4.37 -24.56 -16.45
CA GLY A 179 -5.81 -24.38 -16.63
C GLY A 179 -6.65 -24.39 -15.34
N TYR A 180 -6.04 -24.34 -14.13
CA TYR A 180 -6.76 -24.38 -12.85
C TYR A 180 -7.52 -23.10 -12.51
N ARG A 181 -7.38 -22.01 -13.27
CA ARG A 181 -8.12 -20.73 -13.11
C ARG A 181 -8.16 -20.23 -11.65
N LEU A 182 -9.35 -19.89 -11.13
CA LEU A 182 -9.57 -19.39 -9.74
C LEU A 182 -8.98 -20.28 -8.66
N ILE A 183 -9.23 -21.59 -8.76
CA ILE A 183 -8.75 -22.59 -7.77
C ILE A 183 -7.23 -22.64 -7.78
N GLY A 184 -6.60 -22.51 -8.95
CA GLY A 184 -5.15 -22.43 -9.09
C GLY A 184 -4.53 -21.23 -8.36
N ILE A 185 -5.23 -20.09 -8.33
CA ILE A 185 -4.80 -18.92 -7.57
C ILE A 185 -4.84 -19.22 -6.07
N MET A 186 -5.92 -19.86 -5.59
CA MET A 186 -6.04 -20.27 -4.19
C MET A 186 -4.94 -21.26 -3.78
N TYR A 187 -4.64 -22.25 -4.60
CA TYR A 187 -3.52 -23.16 -4.35
C TYR A 187 -2.17 -22.42 -4.31
N GLY A 188 -1.96 -21.44 -5.18
CA GLY A 188 -0.76 -20.61 -5.15
C GLY A 188 -0.62 -19.82 -3.84
N TRP A 189 -1.73 -19.30 -3.29
CA TRP A 189 -1.74 -18.64 -1.98
C TRP A 189 -1.44 -19.63 -0.86
N LEU A 190 -2.16 -20.76 -0.80
CA LEU A 190 -1.96 -21.80 0.20
C LEU A 190 -0.50 -22.29 0.27
N ILE A 191 0.12 -22.56 -0.89
CA ILE A 191 1.52 -22.99 -0.94
C ILE A 191 2.46 -21.90 -0.42
N SER A 192 2.25 -20.66 -0.85
CA SER A 192 3.08 -19.54 -0.42
C SER A 192 2.96 -19.27 1.08
N ASP A 193 1.74 -19.19 1.58
CA ASP A 193 1.50 -18.75 2.95
C ASP A 193 1.75 -19.86 3.97
N SER A 194 1.51 -21.14 3.61
CA SER A 194 1.96 -22.29 4.41
C SER A 194 3.48 -22.37 4.46
N THR A 195 4.18 -22.19 3.34
CA THR A 195 5.64 -22.17 3.30
C THR A 195 6.20 -21.04 4.15
N LEU A 196 5.62 -19.83 4.03
CA LEU A 196 6.02 -18.69 4.86
C LEU A 196 5.81 -18.97 6.34
N LEU A 197 4.66 -19.53 6.71
CA LEU A 197 4.37 -19.91 8.10
C LEU A 197 5.39 -20.90 8.66
N ILE A 198 5.73 -21.96 7.90
CA ILE A 198 6.72 -22.95 8.30
C ILE A 198 8.08 -22.29 8.53
N ILE A 199 8.56 -21.47 7.60
CA ILE A 199 9.86 -20.77 7.72
C ILE A 199 9.86 -19.83 8.93
N LEU A 200 8.79 -19.06 9.14
CA LEU A 200 8.66 -18.16 10.28
C LEU A 200 8.59 -18.93 11.59
N ALA A 201 7.82 -20.02 11.65
CA ALA A 201 7.73 -20.89 12.83
C ALA A 201 9.09 -21.48 13.17
N MET A 202 9.80 -22.06 12.22
CA MET A 202 11.16 -22.58 12.44
C MET A 202 12.15 -21.51 12.90
N SER A 203 11.99 -20.26 12.46
CA SER A 203 12.87 -19.14 12.82
C SER A 203 12.58 -18.57 14.21
N THR A 204 11.33 -18.62 14.67
CA THR A 204 10.87 -17.96 15.90
C THR A 204 10.62 -18.92 17.04
N LEU A 205 9.97 -20.08 16.80
CA LEU A 205 9.52 -20.99 17.85
C LEU A 205 10.66 -21.78 18.52
N LYS A 206 11.79 -21.98 17.83
CA LYS A 206 12.97 -22.67 18.40
C LYS A 206 13.56 -22.02 19.65
N HIS A 207 13.23 -20.76 19.90
CA HIS A 207 13.72 -19.98 21.03
C HIS A 207 12.69 -19.89 22.17
N ILE A 208 11.52 -20.53 22.02
CA ILE A 208 10.45 -20.49 23.00
C ILE A 208 10.62 -21.62 24.02
N ASN A 209 10.49 -21.27 25.27
CA ASN A 209 10.43 -22.25 26.35
C ASN A 209 8.96 -22.70 26.55
N PHE A 210 8.60 -23.85 25.96
CA PHE A 210 7.28 -24.47 26.11
C PHE A 210 7.21 -25.29 27.39
N SER A 211 7.05 -24.64 28.54
CA SER A 211 6.76 -25.35 29.81
C SER A 211 5.29 -25.14 30.20
N ARG A 212 4.73 -26.08 30.98
CA ARG A 212 3.35 -25.98 31.50
C ARG A 212 3.17 -24.73 32.37
N ASN A 213 4.19 -24.33 33.11
CA ASN A 213 4.18 -23.10 33.90
C ASN A 213 4.15 -21.86 33.00
N THR A 214 4.90 -21.85 31.90
CA THR A 214 4.91 -20.76 30.91
C THR A 214 3.54 -20.60 30.29
N MET A 215 2.83 -21.68 29.97
CA MET A 215 1.46 -21.63 29.42
C MET A 215 0.46 -21.05 30.43
N ASN A 216 0.48 -21.46 31.67
CA ASN A 216 -0.45 -20.95 32.68
C ASN A 216 -0.23 -19.45 32.98
N GLU A 217 1.03 -19.00 32.98
CA GLU A 217 1.37 -17.61 33.20
C GLU A 217 1.10 -16.73 31.96
N SER A 218 1.16 -17.30 30.74
CA SER A 218 0.89 -16.58 29.51
C SER A 218 -0.51 -15.99 29.47
N VAL A 219 -1.53 -16.74 29.94
CA VAL A 219 -2.92 -16.29 29.96
C VAL A 219 -3.10 -15.04 30.83
N LYS A 220 -2.34 -14.91 31.92
CA LYS A 220 -2.39 -13.76 32.83
C LYS A 220 -1.89 -12.45 32.17
N LEU A 221 -1.10 -12.55 31.10
CA LEU A 221 -0.56 -11.40 30.39
C LEU A 221 -1.52 -10.83 29.32
N LEU A 222 -2.51 -11.61 28.88
CA LEU A 222 -3.48 -11.21 27.86
C LEU A 222 -4.17 -9.87 28.15
N PRO A 223 -4.71 -9.61 29.35
CA PRO A 223 -5.41 -8.35 29.61
C PRO A 223 -4.51 -7.12 29.44
N SER A 224 -3.25 -7.22 29.82
CA SER A 224 -2.28 -6.13 29.70
C SER A 224 -1.92 -5.86 28.22
N MET A 225 -1.78 -6.92 27.45
CA MET A 225 -1.50 -6.83 26.02
C MET A 225 -2.71 -6.26 25.27
N LEU A 226 -3.92 -6.74 25.54
CA LEU A 226 -5.15 -6.24 24.92
C LEU A 226 -5.41 -4.77 25.27
N ARG A 227 -5.20 -4.36 26.54
CA ARG A 227 -5.35 -2.95 26.94
C ARG A 227 -4.47 -2.00 26.11
N PHE A 228 -3.28 -2.45 25.75
CA PHE A 228 -2.37 -1.67 24.91
C PHE A 228 -2.78 -1.73 23.42
N SER A 229 -3.20 -2.90 22.93
CA SER A 229 -3.47 -3.13 21.52
C SER A 229 -4.83 -2.60 21.04
N LEU A 230 -5.85 -2.59 21.90
CA LEU A 230 -7.21 -2.17 21.51
C LEU A 230 -7.29 -0.74 20.91
N PRO A 231 -6.62 0.29 21.44
CA PRO A 231 -6.61 1.61 20.79
C PRO A 231 -6.02 1.58 19.37
N ILE A 232 -4.97 0.76 19.15
CA ILE A 232 -4.35 0.57 17.84
C ILE A 232 -5.31 -0.15 16.90
N TYR A 233 -6.01 -1.16 17.42
CA TYR A 233 -7.02 -1.93 16.69
C TYR A 233 -8.14 -1.03 16.12
N PHE A 234 -8.71 -0.14 16.92
CA PHE A 234 -9.72 0.80 16.42
C PHE A 234 -9.18 1.72 15.30
N GLY A 235 -7.94 2.16 15.41
CA GLY A 235 -7.27 2.89 14.34
C GLY A 235 -7.13 2.05 13.06
N SER A 236 -6.80 0.77 13.20
CA SER A 236 -6.67 -0.17 12.06
C SER A 236 -8.01 -0.43 11.38
N ILE A 237 -9.12 -0.53 12.13
CA ILE A 237 -10.47 -0.65 11.55
C ILE A 237 -10.80 0.56 10.69
N VAL A 238 -10.55 1.77 11.18
CA VAL A 238 -10.83 2.99 10.41
C VAL A 238 -10.00 3.02 9.13
N SER A 239 -8.72 2.69 9.20
CA SER A 239 -7.84 2.62 8.02
C SER A 239 -8.29 1.53 7.05
N LEU A 240 -8.79 0.41 7.54
CA LEU A 240 -9.36 -0.66 6.72
C LEU A 240 -10.60 -0.17 5.96
N LEU A 241 -11.54 0.47 6.66
CA LEU A 241 -12.75 1.04 6.05
C LEU A 241 -12.37 2.08 4.98
N TYR A 242 -11.45 2.99 5.27
CA TYR A 242 -10.94 3.96 4.30
C TYR A 242 -10.32 3.30 3.07
N SER A 243 -9.65 2.16 3.24
CA SER A 243 -8.96 1.47 2.15
C SER A 243 -9.89 0.64 1.25
N TRP A 244 -11.04 0.21 1.76
CA TRP A 244 -11.88 -0.80 1.10
C TRP A 244 -13.32 -0.36 0.84
N TYR A 245 -13.75 0.83 1.29
CA TYR A 245 -15.15 1.25 1.17
C TYR A 245 -15.64 1.28 -0.28
N ASP A 246 -14.79 1.68 -1.22
CA ASP A 246 -15.09 1.75 -2.64
C ASP A 246 -15.38 0.35 -3.23
N LYS A 247 -14.54 -0.63 -2.94
CA LYS A 247 -14.73 -2.01 -3.39
C LYS A 247 -15.94 -2.68 -2.69
N ALA A 248 -16.16 -2.35 -1.41
CA ALA A 248 -17.35 -2.81 -0.70
C ALA A 248 -18.63 -2.27 -1.33
N LEU A 249 -18.66 -1.02 -1.76
CA LEU A 249 -19.79 -0.43 -2.46
C LEU A 249 -20.05 -1.10 -3.82
N ILE A 250 -18.99 -1.45 -4.57
CA ILE A 250 -19.16 -2.22 -5.82
C ILE A 250 -19.81 -3.57 -5.50
N LEU A 251 -19.29 -4.29 -4.52
CA LEU A 251 -19.79 -5.62 -4.17
C LEU A 251 -21.25 -5.61 -3.73
N LEU A 252 -21.68 -4.51 -3.08
CA LEU A 252 -23.06 -4.35 -2.60
C LEU A 252 -24.05 -3.96 -3.72
N PHE A 253 -23.63 -3.08 -4.63
CA PHE A 253 -24.55 -2.40 -5.54
C PHE A 253 -24.34 -2.69 -7.03
N LEU A 254 -23.18 -3.21 -7.43
CA LEU A 254 -22.84 -3.44 -8.83
C LEU A 254 -22.53 -4.92 -9.10
N PRO A 255 -22.58 -5.36 -10.37
CA PRO A 255 -22.15 -6.71 -10.75
C PRO A 255 -20.69 -6.99 -10.42
N ILE A 256 -20.37 -8.22 -10.06
CA ILE A 256 -19.03 -8.66 -9.64
C ILE A 256 -17.96 -8.43 -10.71
N GLN A 257 -18.32 -8.47 -11.99
CA GLN A 257 -17.42 -8.14 -13.12
C GLN A 257 -16.86 -6.72 -13.02
N GLN A 258 -17.70 -5.77 -12.52
CA GLN A 258 -17.27 -4.39 -12.32
C GLN A 258 -16.26 -4.27 -11.18
N LEU A 259 -16.32 -5.13 -10.17
CA LEU A 259 -15.29 -5.19 -9.13
C LEU A 259 -13.95 -5.64 -9.73
N GLY A 260 -13.95 -6.62 -10.65
CA GLY A 260 -12.74 -7.06 -11.36
C GLY A 260 -12.14 -5.94 -12.22
N MET A 261 -12.97 -5.21 -12.96
CA MET A 261 -12.53 -4.06 -13.76
C MET A 261 -11.96 -2.94 -12.89
N TYR A 262 -12.63 -2.62 -11.78
CA TYR A 262 -12.15 -1.60 -10.83
C TYR A 262 -10.84 -2.02 -10.18
N ASP A 263 -10.71 -3.28 -9.76
CA ASP A 263 -9.50 -3.78 -9.10
C ASP A 263 -8.28 -3.71 -10.01
N VAL A 264 -8.43 -4.05 -11.29
CA VAL A 264 -7.37 -3.92 -12.30
C VAL A 264 -6.93 -2.46 -12.45
N ALA A 265 -7.88 -1.53 -12.59
CA ALA A 265 -7.58 -0.10 -12.69
C ALA A 265 -6.92 0.42 -11.41
N TYR A 266 -7.45 0.05 -10.25
CA TYR A 266 -6.92 0.44 -8.95
C TYR A 266 -5.52 -0.15 -8.71
N LYS A 267 -5.25 -1.38 -9.15
CA LYS A 267 -3.93 -1.99 -9.05
C LYS A 267 -2.89 -1.24 -9.88
N ALA A 268 -3.22 -0.83 -11.09
CA ALA A 268 -2.36 0.04 -11.89
C ALA A 268 -2.13 1.41 -11.21
N PHE A 269 -3.19 2.01 -10.66
CA PHE A 269 -3.09 3.26 -9.89
C PHE A 269 -2.28 3.10 -8.60
N SER A 270 -2.32 1.92 -7.94
CA SER A 270 -1.60 1.67 -6.68
C SER A 270 -0.08 1.76 -6.82
N VAL A 271 0.46 1.53 -8.00
CA VAL A 271 1.90 1.74 -8.27
C VAL A 271 2.26 3.23 -8.09
N PHE A 272 1.43 4.11 -8.66
CA PHE A 272 1.56 5.56 -8.47
C PHE A 272 1.43 5.96 -6.99
N VAL A 273 0.43 5.41 -6.28
CA VAL A 273 0.23 5.63 -4.84
C VAL A 273 1.46 5.22 -4.03
N THR A 274 2.06 4.07 -4.36
CA THR A 274 3.27 3.57 -3.69
C THR A 274 4.45 4.52 -3.85
N ILE A 275 4.65 5.08 -5.05
CA ILE A 275 5.72 6.05 -5.31
C ILE A 275 5.50 7.32 -4.47
N ALA A 276 4.29 7.88 -4.50
CA ALA A 276 3.95 9.08 -3.74
C ALA A 276 4.12 8.87 -2.23
N SER A 277 3.66 7.73 -1.71
CA SER A 277 3.79 7.37 -0.29
C SER A 277 5.24 7.17 0.14
N SER A 278 6.06 6.56 -0.71
CA SER A 278 7.49 6.38 -0.44
C SER A 278 8.23 7.71 -0.35
N LEU A 279 7.92 8.65 -1.25
CA LEU A 279 8.47 10.01 -1.21
C LEU A 279 8.04 10.76 0.06
N GLY A 280 6.77 10.67 0.43
CA GLY A 280 6.26 11.32 1.64
C GLY A 280 6.83 10.74 2.93
N SER A 281 6.94 9.41 3.05
CA SER A 281 7.45 8.74 4.23
C SER A 281 8.96 8.96 4.43
N SER A 282 9.72 9.18 3.36
CA SER A 282 11.15 9.52 3.45
C SER A 282 11.44 10.84 4.18
N LEU A 283 10.43 11.72 4.31
CA LEU A 283 10.53 12.98 5.04
C LEU A 283 10.40 12.84 6.55
N LEU A 284 9.87 11.70 7.02
CA LEU A 284 9.60 11.47 8.45
C LEU A 284 10.84 11.66 9.35
N PRO A 285 12.03 11.10 9.02
CA PRO A 285 13.23 11.30 9.82
C PRO A 285 13.67 12.77 9.87
N TYR A 286 13.60 13.48 8.74
CA TYR A 286 13.95 14.89 8.66
C TYR A 286 13.05 15.74 9.58
N TYR A 287 11.75 15.57 9.47
CA TYR A 287 10.79 16.27 10.35
C TYR A 287 11.00 15.93 11.81
N GLY A 288 11.30 14.66 12.14
CA GLY A 288 11.56 14.22 13.50
C GLY A 288 12.80 14.91 14.12
N VAL A 289 13.89 14.98 13.37
CA VAL A 289 15.13 15.67 13.82
C VAL A 289 14.90 17.15 14.03
N MET A 290 14.21 17.83 13.10
CA MET A 290 13.95 19.26 13.20
C MET A 290 12.96 19.57 14.34
N TYR A 291 11.97 18.70 14.55
CA TYR A 291 11.05 18.78 15.68
C TYR A 291 11.78 18.65 17.02
N GLY A 292 12.68 17.67 17.14
CA GLY A 292 13.51 17.49 18.36
C GLY A 292 14.42 18.69 18.65
N LYS A 293 14.84 19.43 17.60
CA LYS A 293 15.60 20.68 17.74
C LYS A 293 14.73 21.92 17.99
N ASN A 294 13.40 21.79 18.04
CA ASN A 294 12.44 22.90 18.08
C ASN A 294 12.61 23.92 16.93
N ASP A 295 13.15 23.49 15.80
CA ASP A 295 13.36 24.35 14.63
C ASP A 295 12.15 24.33 13.69
N HIS A 296 11.10 25.05 14.08
CA HIS A 296 9.88 25.18 13.29
C HIS A 296 10.09 25.89 11.94
N LYS A 297 11.15 26.72 11.81
CA LYS A 297 11.49 27.37 10.54
C LYS A 297 12.05 26.35 9.54
N ALA A 298 12.96 25.49 10.00
CA ALA A 298 13.48 24.39 9.17
C ALA A 298 12.40 23.41 8.76
N ILE A 299 11.42 23.09 9.64
CA ILE A 299 10.26 22.25 9.28
C ILE A 299 9.43 22.93 8.17
N SER A 300 9.10 24.22 8.32
CA SER A 300 8.33 24.98 7.32
C SER A 300 9.03 25.02 5.96
N GLU A 301 10.33 25.27 5.96
CA GLU A 301 11.15 25.23 4.74
C GLU A 301 11.25 23.81 4.16
N GLY A 302 11.37 22.78 5.01
CA GLY A 302 11.33 21.38 4.61
C GLY A 302 10.01 21.01 3.92
N VAL A 303 8.88 21.44 4.46
CA VAL A 303 7.56 21.24 3.82
C VAL A 303 7.49 21.95 2.46
N ARG A 304 7.99 23.18 2.37
CA ARG A 304 8.04 23.95 1.11
C ARG A 304 8.85 23.22 0.04
N ARG A 305 10.06 22.78 0.36
CA ARG A 305 10.95 22.06 -0.57
C ARG A 305 10.38 20.70 -0.92
N ALA A 306 9.93 19.94 0.07
CA ALA A 306 9.33 18.63 -0.15
C ALA A 306 8.11 18.71 -1.07
N SER A 307 7.16 19.61 -0.80
CA SER A 307 5.99 19.82 -1.65
C SER A 307 6.39 20.17 -3.08
N ARG A 308 7.40 21.01 -3.27
CA ARG A 308 7.90 21.39 -4.59
C ARG A 308 8.46 20.18 -5.37
N TYR A 309 9.32 19.37 -4.74
CA TYR A 309 9.88 18.18 -5.41
C TYR A 309 8.85 17.09 -5.64
N MET A 310 7.94 16.91 -4.69
CA MET A 310 6.81 15.98 -4.87
C MET A 310 5.94 16.42 -6.05
N MET A 311 5.59 17.69 -6.18
CA MET A 311 4.83 18.19 -7.34
C MET A 311 5.59 17.95 -8.65
N LEU A 312 6.90 18.25 -8.69
CA LEU A 312 7.75 18.01 -9.88
C LEU A 312 7.78 16.55 -10.32
N ALA A 313 7.73 15.61 -9.39
CA ALA A 313 7.73 14.17 -9.69
C ALA A 313 6.30 13.65 -9.97
N ILE A 314 5.33 14.02 -9.13
CA ILE A 314 4.01 13.40 -9.10
C ILE A 314 3.06 13.96 -10.17
N PHE A 315 3.11 15.27 -10.46
CA PHE A 315 2.20 15.87 -11.44
C PHE A 315 2.37 15.29 -12.84
N PRO A 316 3.61 15.14 -13.39
CA PRO A 316 3.76 14.49 -14.70
C PRO A 316 3.40 12.99 -14.65
N LEU A 317 3.67 12.29 -13.54
CA LEU A 317 3.29 10.89 -13.39
C LEU A 317 1.76 10.71 -13.38
N ALA A 318 1.05 11.54 -12.64
CA ALA A 318 -0.41 11.49 -12.55
C ALA A 318 -1.08 11.85 -13.88
N SER A 319 -0.71 13.00 -14.48
CA SER A 319 -1.26 13.43 -15.76
C SER A 319 -0.84 12.51 -16.91
N GLY A 320 0.39 12.01 -16.89
CA GLY A 320 0.88 11.01 -17.84
C GLY A 320 0.08 9.71 -17.75
N LEU A 321 -0.06 9.16 -16.54
CA LEU A 321 -0.83 7.92 -16.32
C LEU A 321 -2.31 8.09 -16.72
N ALA A 322 -2.91 9.24 -16.42
CA ALA A 322 -4.27 9.54 -16.87
C ALA A 322 -4.39 9.52 -18.41
N THR A 323 -3.40 10.07 -19.09
CA THR A 323 -3.38 10.16 -20.57
C THR A 323 -3.13 8.80 -21.22
N VAL A 324 -2.17 8.02 -20.70
CA VAL A 324 -1.85 6.69 -21.24
C VAL A 324 -2.66 5.56 -20.60
N ALA A 325 -3.75 5.88 -19.90
CA ALA A 325 -4.54 4.89 -19.15
C ALA A 325 -5.03 3.72 -20.04
N LYS A 326 -5.51 4.01 -21.26
CA LYS A 326 -5.99 2.97 -22.19
C LYS A 326 -4.88 2.01 -22.65
N PRO A 327 -3.75 2.48 -23.20
CA PRO A 327 -2.60 1.60 -23.46
C PRO A 327 -2.12 0.83 -22.23
N VAL A 328 -2.06 1.48 -21.08
CA VAL A 328 -1.62 0.83 -19.82
C VAL A 328 -2.55 -0.34 -19.47
N ILE A 329 -3.87 -0.12 -19.37
CA ILE A 329 -4.81 -1.20 -19.03
C ILE A 329 -4.76 -2.32 -20.06
N THR A 330 -4.77 -1.99 -21.35
CA THR A 330 -4.76 -2.99 -22.42
C THR A 330 -3.49 -3.84 -22.41
N LEU A 331 -2.32 -3.21 -22.20
CA LEU A 331 -1.05 -3.91 -22.11
C LEU A 331 -0.84 -4.62 -20.77
N PHE A 332 -1.39 -4.11 -19.69
CA PHE A 332 -1.26 -4.69 -18.36
C PHE A 332 -2.19 -5.89 -18.17
N ALA A 333 -3.49 -5.73 -18.44
CA ALA A 333 -4.50 -6.74 -18.11
C ALA A 333 -5.17 -7.39 -19.33
N GLY A 334 -4.95 -6.85 -20.53
CA GLY A 334 -5.55 -7.36 -21.76
C GLY A 334 -6.76 -6.54 -22.24
N VAL A 335 -7.19 -6.83 -23.46
CA VAL A 335 -8.26 -6.09 -24.16
C VAL A 335 -9.60 -6.24 -23.40
N GLN A 336 -9.81 -7.37 -22.74
CA GLN A 336 -11.04 -7.61 -21.97
C GLN A 336 -11.28 -6.58 -20.85
N TYR A 337 -10.24 -5.95 -20.31
CA TYR A 337 -10.35 -4.89 -19.30
C TYR A 337 -10.26 -3.50 -19.90
N SER A 338 -10.31 -3.37 -21.23
CA SER A 338 -10.06 -2.07 -21.90
C SER A 338 -10.92 -0.92 -21.36
N GLU A 339 -12.19 -1.17 -21.01
CA GLU A 339 -13.09 -0.15 -20.46
C GLU A 339 -12.69 0.39 -19.09
N ALA A 340 -11.90 -0.37 -18.32
CA ALA A 340 -11.37 0.06 -17.03
C ALA A 340 -10.39 1.26 -17.13
N TRP A 341 -9.96 1.62 -18.37
CA TRP A 341 -9.10 2.78 -18.59
C TRP A 341 -9.70 4.09 -18.08
N ILE A 342 -11.03 4.23 -18.15
CA ILE A 342 -11.72 5.44 -17.68
C ILE A 342 -11.55 5.59 -16.16
N VAL A 343 -11.69 4.48 -15.42
CA VAL A 343 -11.47 4.44 -13.98
C VAL A 343 -10.03 4.83 -13.63
N LEU A 344 -9.05 4.24 -14.34
CA LEU A 344 -7.63 4.57 -14.13
C LEU A 344 -7.36 6.05 -14.46
N ALA A 345 -7.91 6.58 -15.55
CA ALA A 345 -7.73 7.98 -15.94
C ALA A 345 -8.28 8.94 -14.89
N ILE A 346 -9.48 8.68 -14.37
CA ILE A 346 -10.11 9.49 -13.32
C ILE A 346 -9.28 9.43 -12.04
N LEU A 347 -8.96 8.24 -11.54
CA LEU A 347 -8.16 8.08 -10.32
C LEU A 347 -6.79 8.77 -10.45
N SER A 348 -6.16 8.67 -11.63
CA SER A 348 -4.86 9.29 -11.88
C SER A 348 -4.97 10.82 -11.95
N ALA A 349 -6.03 11.38 -12.53
CA ALA A 349 -6.27 12.82 -12.52
C ALA A 349 -6.40 13.38 -11.09
N PHE A 350 -7.14 12.68 -10.22
CA PHE A 350 -7.21 13.02 -8.80
C PHE A 350 -5.91 12.70 -8.04
N GLY A 351 -5.06 11.85 -8.57
CA GLY A 351 -3.72 11.54 -8.06
C GLY A 351 -2.81 12.77 -7.95
N LEU A 352 -3.04 13.82 -8.74
CA LEU A 352 -2.35 15.11 -8.60
C LEU A 352 -2.42 15.66 -7.18
N VAL A 353 -3.59 15.57 -6.55
CA VAL A 353 -3.81 16.04 -5.18
C VAL A 353 -3.22 15.05 -4.17
N TYR A 354 -3.36 13.75 -4.41
CA TYR A 354 -2.79 12.71 -3.53
C TYR A 354 -1.28 12.83 -3.38
N GLY A 355 -0.58 13.28 -4.41
CA GLY A 355 0.89 13.27 -4.44
C GLY A 355 1.57 14.00 -3.29
N ILE A 356 0.94 15.00 -2.67
CA ILE A 356 1.52 15.79 -1.57
C ILE A 356 1.04 15.29 -0.20
N LEU A 357 -0.10 14.61 -0.16
CA LEU A 357 -0.76 14.15 1.07
C LEU A 357 0.15 13.35 2.02
N PRO A 358 1.00 12.41 1.56
CA PRO A 358 1.85 11.63 2.44
C PRO A 358 2.89 12.47 3.23
N SER A 359 3.30 13.64 2.69
CA SER A 359 4.17 14.57 3.42
C SER A 359 3.46 15.17 4.63
N PHE A 360 2.17 15.52 4.49
CA PHE A 360 1.36 16.03 5.61
C PHE A 360 1.09 14.95 6.65
N SER A 361 0.83 13.73 6.23
CA SER A 361 0.67 12.59 7.14
C SER A 361 1.93 12.34 7.98
N SER A 362 3.12 12.40 7.35
CA SER A 362 4.40 12.28 8.06
C SER A 362 4.60 13.40 9.08
N LEU A 363 4.20 14.63 8.75
CA LEU A 363 4.30 15.77 9.68
C LEU A 363 3.33 15.61 10.86
N LEU A 364 2.06 15.25 10.62
CA LEU A 364 1.09 14.99 11.68
C LEU A 364 1.57 13.88 12.63
N LEU A 365 2.24 12.85 12.09
CA LEU A 365 2.80 11.77 12.90
C LEU A 365 3.92 12.26 13.81
N VAL A 366 4.85 13.08 13.32
CA VAL A 366 5.94 13.68 14.12
C VAL A 366 5.40 14.54 15.24
N TYR A 367 4.33 15.29 15.01
CA TYR A 367 3.67 16.10 16.04
C TYR A 367 2.74 15.28 16.97
N GLY A 368 2.72 13.96 16.84
CA GLY A 368 1.89 13.09 17.67
C GLY A 368 0.38 13.25 17.48
N LYS A 369 -0.05 13.82 16.34
CA LYS A 369 -1.46 14.12 16.04
C LYS A 369 -2.20 12.91 15.44
N THR A 370 -2.00 11.71 16.00
CA THR A 370 -2.60 10.46 15.51
C THR A 370 -4.13 10.47 15.57
N LYS A 371 -4.73 11.09 16.61
CA LYS A 371 -6.19 11.29 16.69
C LYS A 371 -6.71 12.14 15.54
N THR A 372 -5.95 13.16 15.13
CA THR A 372 -6.30 14.00 13.98
C THR A 372 -6.27 13.19 12.69
N MET A 373 -5.24 12.35 12.49
CA MET A 373 -5.16 11.46 11.30
C MET A 373 -6.38 10.53 11.21
N LEU A 374 -6.75 9.90 12.32
CA LEU A 374 -7.95 9.07 12.38
C LEU A 374 -9.22 9.86 12.05
N LEU A 375 -9.37 11.06 12.61
CA LEU A 375 -10.52 11.94 12.32
C LEU A 375 -10.57 12.33 10.83
N LEU A 376 -9.41 12.58 10.20
CA LEU A 376 -9.31 12.88 8.77
C LEU A 376 -9.81 11.71 7.91
N ASP A 377 -9.40 10.47 8.23
CA ASP A 377 -9.81 9.28 7.50
C ASP A 377 -11.33 9.07 7.65
N VAL A 378 -11.85 9.11 8.88
CA VAL A 378 -13.30 8.96 9.16
C VAL A 378 -14.11 10.03 8.43
N THR A 379 -13.72 11.29 8.56
CA THR A 379 -14.43 12.42 7.93
C THR A 379 -14.42 12.28 6.41
N SER A 380 -13.28 11.87 5.84
CA SER A 380 -13.15 11.68 4.38
C SER A 380 -14.08 10.57 3.87
N VAL A 381 -14.22 9.46 4.60
CA VAL A 381 -15.16 8.38 4.25
C VAL A 381 -16.60 8.85 4.38
N ILE A 382 -16.97 9.48 5.51
CA ILE A 382 -18.34 9.95 5.73
C ILE A 382 -18.77 10.95 4.66
N VAL A 383 -17.91 11.93 4.35
CA VAL A 383 -18.22 12.93 3.33
C VAL A 383 -18.25 12.30 1.94
N SER A 384 -17.41 11.28 1.67
CA SER A 384 -17.47 10.58 0.38
C SER A 384 -18.79 9.82 0.18
N LEU A 385 -19.39 9.30 1.26
CA LEU A 385 -20.70 8.64 1.17
C LEU A 385 -21.84 9.60 0.78
N ALA A 386 -21.69 10.90 0.98
CA ALA A 386 -22.65 11.88 0.47
C ALA A 386 -22.71 11.92 -1.08
N PHE A 387 -21.68 11.42 -1.76
CA PHE A 387 -21.62 11.30 -3.21
C PHE A 387 -22.12 9.94 -3.76
N LEU A 388 -22.72 9.09 -2.92
CA LEU A 388 -23.34 7.82 -3.33
C LEU A 388 -24.28 7.94 -4.55
N PRO A 389 -25.04 9.02 -4.75
CA PRO A 389 -25.85 9.17 -5.96
C PRO A 389 -25.06 9.09 -7.28
N LEU A 390 -23.76 9.45 -7.27
CA LEU A 390 -22.91 9.29 -8.45
C LEU A 390 -22.69 7.82 -8.82
N LEU A 391 -22.64 6.92 -7.84
CA LEU A 391 -22.54 5.49 -8.08
C LEU A 391 -23.77 4.98 -8.84
N TRP A 392 -24.95 5.38 -8.43
CA TRP A 392 -26.20 4.94 -9.07
C TRP A 392 -26.41 5.53 -10.46
N GLN A 393 -25.92 6.74 -10.72
CA GLN A 393 -26.08 7.40 -12.02
C GLN A 393 -25.00 6.98 -13.02
N LEU A 394 -23.76 6.81 -12.57
CA LEU A 394 -22.58 6.65 -13.42
C LEU A 394 -21.82 5.32 -13.19
N ASN A 395 -22.35 4.40 -12.37
CA ASN A 395 -21.73 3.11 -12.08
C ASN A 395 -20.25 3.26 -11.65
N LEU A 396 -19.33 2.52 -12.25
CA LEU A 396 -17.89 2.58 -11.95
C LEU A 396 -17.25 3.96 -12.12
N ILE A 397 -17.72 4.74 -13.07
CA ILE A 397 -17.24 6.11 -13.30
C ILE A 397 -17.60 6.98 -12.10
N GLY A 398 -18.84 6.86 -11.61
CA GLY A 398 -19.30 7.58 -10.43
C GLY A 398 -18.49 7.23 -9.20
N LEU A 399 -18.18 5.94 -9.02
CA LEU A 399 -17.35 5.49 -7.91
C LEU A 399 -15.90 6.00 -8.01
N ALA A 400 -15.30 6.00 -9.20
CA ALA A 400 -13.96 6.56 -9.41
C ALA A 400 -13.93 8.06 -9.08
N ILE A 401 -14.96 8.82 -9.47
CA ILE A 401 -15.11 10.24 -9.11
C ILE A 401 -15.27 10.38 -7.59
N MET A 402 -16.14 9.57 -6.96
CA MET A 402 -16.34 9.57 -5.53
C MET A 402 -15.03 9.29 -4.76
N ARG A 403 -14.24 8.31 -5.20
CA ARG A 403 -12.90 8.03 -4.65
C ARG A 403 -11.96 9.22 -4.85
N GLY A 404 -11.98 9.84 -6.02
CA GLY A 404 -11.21 11.04 -6.33
C GLY A 404 -11.58 12.22 -5.43
N LEU A 405 -12.87 12.47 -5.21
CA LEU A 405 -13.35 13.51 -4.30
C LEU A 405 -12.90 13.24 -2.86
N THR A 406 -12.88 11.96 -2.42
CA THR A 406 -12.32 11.59 -1.12
C THR A 406 -10.86 12.04 -0.98
N LEU A 407 -10.04 11.90 -2.04
CA LEU A 407 -8.65 12.37 -2.03
C LEU A 407 -8.55 13.88 -1.89
N ILE A 408 -9.44 14.65 -2.56
CA ILE A 408 -9.50 16.12 -2.42
C ILE A 408 -9.88 16.51 -0.99
N ILE A 409 -10.88 15.84 -0.42
CA ILE A 409 -11.34 16.10 0.95
C ILE A 409 -10.22 15.81 1.94
N SER A 410 -9.59 14.62 1.84
CA SER A 410 -8.46 14.24 2.66
C SER A 410 -7.31 15.25 2.57
N PHE A 411 -6.99 15.72 1.36
CA PHE A 411 -5.96 16.74 1.14
C PHE A 411 -6.34 18.07 1.80
N THR A 412 -7.54 18.56 1.55
CA THR A 412 -8.02 19.86 2.08
C THR A 412 -8.02 19.85 3.59
N LEU A 413 -8.54 18.81 4.21
CA LEU A 413 -8.56 18.64 5.65
C LEU A 413 -7.13 18.51 6.21
N SER A 414 -6.28 17.66 5.61
CA SER A 414 -4.89 17.51 6.03
C SER A 414 -4.12 18.82 5.93
N TYR A 415 -4.28 19.56 4.84
CA TYR A 415 -3.68 20.87 4.66
C TYR A 415 -4.15 21.86 5.76
N HIS A 416 -5.47 21.92 6.03
CA HIS A 416 -6.04 22.79 7.03
C HIS A 416 -5.51 22.50 8.44
N TYR A 417 -5.49 21.23 8.85
CA TYR A 417 -4.98 20.87 10.17
C TYR A 417 -3.46 21.05 10.29
N THR A 418 -2.71 20.72 9.24
CA THR A 418 -1.25 20.88 9.22
C THR A 418 -0.86 22.37 9.22
N SER A 419 -1.61 23.22 8.54
CA SER A 419 -1.37 24.68 8.50
C SER A 419 -1.56 25.36 9.85
N LYS A 420 -2.33 24.76 10.78
CA LYS A 420 -2.45 25.23 12.17
C LYS A 420 -1.21 24.90 13.03
N ILE A 421 -0.43 23.89 12.61
CA ILE A 421 0.73 23.41 13.38
C ILE A 421 2.02 24.05 12.87
N VAL A 422 2.15 24.12 11.54
CA VAL A 422 3.34 24.66 10.88
C VAL A 422 2.91 25.63 9.80
N LYS A 423 3.60 26.76 9.68
CA LYS A 423 3.36 27.73 8.60
C LYS A 423 3.60 27.04 7.25
N MET A 424 2.52 26.77 6.52
CA MET A 424 2.57 26.12 5.22
C MET A 424 2.95 27.14 4.16
N ASN A 425 4.13 26.94 3.56
CA ASN A 425 4.63 27.85 2.53
C ASN A 425 4.81 27.09 1.22
N ILE A 426 3.69 26.71 0.57
CA ILE A 426 3.71 26.04 -0.73
C ILE A 426 4.00 27.07 -1.81
N ASP A 427 5.00 26.81 -2.65
CA ASP A 427 5.36 27.67 -3.77
C ASP A 427 4.32 27.55 -4.89
N ARG A 428 3.28 28.40 -4.80
CA ARG A 428 2.15 28.43 -5.75
C ARG A 428 2.61 28.72 -7.20
N LYS A 429 3.70 29.52 -7.37
CA LYS A 429 4.22 29.85 -8.70
C LYS A 429 4.84 28.60 -9.35
N VAL A 430 5.65 27.86 -8.59
CA VAL A 430 6.21 26.60 -9.08
C VAL A 430 5.12 25.56 -9.31
N ALA A 431 4.16 25.43 -8.38
CA ALA A 431 3.02 24.52 -8.53
C ALA A 431 2.27 24.77 -9.86
N LEU A 432 1.97 26.04 -10.17
CA LEU A 432 1.28 26.39 -11.41
C LEU A 432 2.12 26.08 -12.65
N LYS A 433 3.42 26.41 -12.64
CA LYS A 433 4.33 26.11 -13.75
C LYS A 433 4.43 24.60 -14.01
N VAL A 434 4.57 23.80 -12.95
CA VAL A 434 4.65 22.34 -13.04
C VAL A 434 3.33 21.75 -13.53
N LEU A 435 2.19 22.28 -13.06
CA LEU A 435 0.87 21.86 -13.52
C LEU A 435 0.68 22.15 -15.02
N ILE A 436 1.04 23.35 -15.47
CA ILE A 436 0.99 23.71 -16.90
C ILE A 436 1.88 22.78 -17.73
N SER A 437 3.13 22.55 -17.26
CA SER A 437 4.06 21.63 -17.94
C SER A 437 3.49 20.22 -18.05
N SER A 438 2.84 19.73 -17.00
CA SER A 438 2.27 18.38 -16.94
C SER A 438 1.02 18.24 -17.82
N ILE A 439 0.15 19.27 -17.84
CA ILE A 439 -1.03 19.27 -18.70
C ILE A 439 -0.62 19.39 -20.17
N THR A 440 0.33 20.27 -20.51
CA THR A 440 0.83 20.40 -21.89
C THR A 440 1.46 19.09 -22.37
N MET A 441 2.30 18.45 -21.53
CA MET A 441 2.83 17.11 -21.81
C MET A 441 1.70 16.12 -22.09
N ALA A 442 0.69 16.08 -21.21
CA ALA A 442 -0.45 15.18 -21.35
C ALA A 442 -1.21 15.40 -22.67
N LEU A 443 -1.47 16.65 -23.05
CA LEU A 443 -2.13 17.00 -24.30
C LEU A 443 -1.33 16.55 -25.53
N VAL A 444 -0.01 16.77 -25.53
CA VAL A 444 0.85 16.33 -26.65
C VAL A 444 0.91 14.81 -26.74
N VAL A 445 1.02 14.10 -25.61
CA VAL A 445 0.98 12.63 -25.60
C VAL A 445 -0.38 12.13 -26.07
N TRP A 446 -1.46 12.77 -25.65
CA TRP A 446 -2.81 12.41 -26.10
C TRP A 446 -2.97 12.57 -27.61
N THR A 447 -2.53 13.70 -28.21
CA THR A 447 -2.56 13.89 -29.66
C THR A 447 -1.72 12.86 -30.39
N LEU A 448 -0.54 12.53 -29.87
CA LEU A 448 0.32 11.48 -30.41
C LEU A 448 -0.37 10.10 -30.42
N GLN A 449 -1.10 9.76 -29.36
CA GLN A 449 -1.89 8.52 -29.30
C GLN A 449 -3.03 8.50 -30.31
N GLN A 450 -3.73 9.62 -30.51
CA GLN A 450 -4.81 9.71 -31.50
C GLN A 450 -4.29 9.55 -32.95
N THR A 451 -3.06 10.00 -33.19
CA THR A 451 -2.41 9.89 -34.49
C THR A 451 -1.92 8.48 -34.79
N LEU A 452 -1.18 7.88 -33.84
CA LEU A 452 -0.54 6.58 -34.03
C LEU A 452 -1.48 5.40 -33.77
N ARG A 453 -2.48 5.56 -32.92
CA ARG A 453 -3.53 4.58 -32.56
C ARG A 453 -3.03 3.17 -32.21
N ASN A 454 -1.83 3.04 -31.67
CA ASN A 454 -1.22 1.76 -31.37
C ASN A 454 -0.81 1.69 -29.89
N ASN A 455 -1.44 0.80 -29.11
CA ASN A 455 -1.18 0.62 -27.69
C ASN A 455 0.23 0.06 -27.41
N LEU A 456 0.82 -0.69 -28.35
CA LEU A 456 2.18 -1.26 -28.20
C LEU A 456 3.25 -0.16 -28.16
N LEU A 457 2.95 1.05 -28.64
CA LEU A 457 3.83 2.21 -28.59
C LEU A 457 3.85 2.90 -27.21
N LEU A 458 3.29 2.29 -26.16
CA LEU A 458 3.34 2.83 -24.80
C LEU A 458 4.74 3.30 -24.37
N PRO A 459 5.86 2.56 -24.59
CA PRO A 459 7.18 3.06 -24.25
C PRO A 459 7.54 4.35 -24.98
N LEU A 460 7.14 4.50 -26.26
CA LEU A 460 7.36 5.71 -27.02
C LEU A 460 6.57 6.89 -26.43
N TYR A 461 5.31 6.68 -26.05
CA TYR A 461 4.48 7.72 -25.42
C TYR A 461 5.07 8.19 -24.09
N VAL A 462 5.60 7.26 -23.28
CA VAL A 462 6.23 7.58 -22.00
C VAL A 462 7.53 8.36 -22.21
N ILE A 463 8.38 7.93 -23.14
CA ILE A 463 9.65 8.61 -23.46
C ILE A 463 9.38 10.02 -24.02
N ALA A 464 8.49 10.12 -25.00
CA ALA A 464 8.11 11.42 -25.59
C ALA A 464 7.56 12.37 -24.52
N GLY A 465 6.64 11.86 -23.66
CA GLY A 465 6.11 12.61 -22.54
C GLY A 465 7.20 13.12 -21.60
N GLY A 466 8.13 12.25 -21.23
CA GLY A 466 9.27 12.61 -20.37
C GLY A 466 10.15 13.71 -20.98
N ILE A 467 10.47 13.61 -22.26
CA ILE A 467 11.27 14.61 -22.97
C ILE A 467 10.53 15.96 -23.02
N ILE A 468 9.24 15.95 -23.38
CA ILE A 468 8.42 17.16 -23.45
C ILE A 468 8.31 17.82 -22.07
N TYR A 469 8.05 17.02 -21.03
CA TYR A 469 7.95 17.52 -19.66
C TYR A 469 9.26 18.20 -19.22
N LEU A 470 10.40 17.54 -19.41
CA LEU A 470 11.71 18.09 -19.05
C LEU A 470 12.03 19.37 -19.84
N ALA A 471 11.68 19.41 -21.12
CA ALA A 471 11.83 20.63 -21.93
C ALA A 471 10.98 21.80 -21.40
N LEU A 472 9.74 21.53 -20.97
CA LEU A 472 8.85 22.55 -20.40
C LEU A 472 9.30 23.00 -19.00
N VAL A 473 9.76 22.07 -18.14
CA VAL A 473 10.34 22.40 -16.83
C VAL A 473 11.54 23.33 -16.98
N ARG A 474 12.39 23.08 -18.00
CA ARG A 474 13.51 23.95 -18.35
C ARG A 474 13.03 25.32 -18.85
N ALA A 475 12.12 25.35 -19.82
CA ALA A 475 11.61 26.58 -20.45
C ALA A 475 10.93 27.51 -19.42
N LEU A 476 10.13 26.93 -18.52
CA LEU A 476 9.43 27.67 -17.47
C LEU A 476 10.30 27.97 -16.22
N LYS A 477 11.57 27.53 -16.24
CA LYS A 477 12.49 27.70 -15.12
C LYS A 477 11.86 27.25 -13.78
N CYS A 478 11.36 26.01 -13.76
CA CYS A 478 10.76 25.41 -12.56
C CYS A 478 11.81 25.04 -11.50
N LEU A 479 13.06 24.81 -11.93
CA LEU A 479 14.21 24.49 -11.09
C LEU A 479 15.18 25.66 -11.06
N GLY A 480 15.85 25.88 -9.94
CA GLY A 480 16.82 26.95 -9.72
C GLY A 480 18.20 26.45 -9.32
N LYS A 481 19.15 27.37 -9.15
CA LYS A 481 20.53 27.03 -8.74
C LYS A 481 20.61 26.28 -7.41
N GLU A 482 19.65 26.50 -6.50
CA GLU A 482 19.58 25.79 -5.21
C GLU A 482 19.31 24.29 -5.39
N ASP A 483 18.64 23.92 -6.47
CA ASP A 483 18.28 22.53 -6.76
C ASP A 483 19.48 21.72 -7.30
N ALA A 484 20.50 22.43 -7.85
CA ALA A 484 21.69 21.82 -8.41
C ALA A 484 22.48 21.00 -7.37
N GLN A 485 22.53 21.47 -6.12
CA GLN A 485 23.22 20.76 -5.04
C GLN A 485 22.50 19.45 -4.68
N LEU A 486 21.17 19.46 -4.63
CA LEU A 486 20.36 18.28 -4.38
C LEU A 486 20.46 17.25 -5.51
N ILE A 487 20.41 17.71 -6.76
CA ILE A 487 20.61 16.85 -7.94
C ILE A 487 21.98 16.15 -7.87
N LYS A 488 23.04 16.88 -7.51
CA LYS A 488 24.38 16.29 -7.32
C LYS A 488 24.39 15.22 -6.22
N ALA A 489 23.69 15.47 -5.10
CA ALA A 489 23.64 14.54 -3.99
C ALA A 489 22.89 13.24 -4.32
N ILE A 490 21.84 13.32 -5.17
CA ILE A 490 20.98 12.18 -5.50
C ILE A 490 21.58 11.28 -6.59
N ILE A 491 22.03 11.87 -7.70
CA ILE A 491 22.45 11.12 -8.90
C ILE A 491 23.95 11.09 -9.14
N GLY A 492 24.73 11.63 -8.20
CA GLY A 492 26.19 11.68 -8.28
C GLY A 492 26.69 12.77 -9.24
N GLU A 493 27.96 13.15 -9.08
CA GLU A 493 28.51 14.33 -9.77
C GLU A 493 28.52 14.23 -11.31
N ARG A 494 28.81 13.04 -11.86
CA ARG A 494 28.90 12.84 -13.32
C ARG A 494 27.54 12.97 -14.01
N VAL A 495 26.53 12.31 -13.47
CA VAL A 495 25.17 12.33 -14.04
C VAL A 495 24.50 13.68 -13.76
N ALA A 496 24.78 14.27 -12.60
CA ALA A 496 24.28 15.60 -12.23
C ALA A 496 24.78 16.70 -13.20
N LYS A 497 26.04 16.68 -13.66
CA LYS A 497 26.53 17.61 -14.66
C LYS A 497 25.74 17.57 -15.98
N ILE A 498 25.37 16.38 -16.42
CA ILE A 498 24.55 16.18 -17.63
C ILE A 498 23.10 16.69 -17.37
N ALA A 499 22.50 16.28 -16.24
CA ALA A 499 21.16 16.72 -15.88
C ALA A 499 21.04 18.24 -15.72
N MET A 500 22.02 18.89 -15.08
CA MET A 500 22.08 20.35 -14.92
C MET A 500 22.25 21.07 -16.27
N LYS A 501 23.06 20.53 -17.19
CA LYS A 501 23.21 21.05 -18.55
C LYS A 501 21.89 20.95 -19.34
N ILE A 502 21.16 19.81 -19.18
CA ILE A 502 19.86 19.60 -19.80
C ILE A 502 18.82 20.56 -19.21
N LEU A 503 18.86 20.82 -17.91
CA LEU A 503 17.88 21.65 -17.19
C LEU A 503 18.24 23.14 -17.15
N ASN A 504 19.44 23.51 -17.62
CA ASN A 504 19.97 24.87 -17.63
C ASN A 504 20.05 25.51 -16.22
N ILE A 505 20.59 24.77 -15.25
CA ILE A 505 20.75 25.15 -13.84
C ILE A 505 22.21 25.31 -13.50
#